data_101f143c7c4a0769ccbe710848890ce1
#
_entry.id   101f143c7c4a0769ccbe710848890ce1
#
_cell.length_a   1.000
_cell.length_b   1.000
_cell.length_c   1.000
_cell.angle_alpha   90.00
_cell.angle_beta   90.00
_cell.angle_gamma   90.00
#
_symmetry.space_group_name_H-M   'P 1'
#
loop_
_entity.id
_entity.type
_entity.pdbx_description
1 polymer ?
#
loop_
_entity_poly.entity_id
_entity_poly.type
_entity_poly.pdbx_seq_one_letter_code
_entity_poly.pdbx_strand_id
1 'polypeptide(L)'
;MESQSSEEWQLEEGIPQVDDPFIQQYMRGRSSLILEEQKQRHDCNLTKALPPTAARACNIVSKIRDQELHQLSSSLGLDDARFPEAMSLDWDSVQKTKLWRIVKAMPKGSLLHAPLHAMINADFLIDVAFTTPGMCVSATQPLISQCDLDEKAFAFQYSSAASKDVADRPTVWSSAYEPSSLVPLRKAASSFPYGGETGFREWLRSRCIPQPGRASYHNRAMPLVNSLLSYEPILRACLRHVFARLRSDGIRYVEFRTTFTFPYRREGEDIPEQGHSDWCHVFQEELARFQGTLEGQGFYGARIIWACPRSLSKKDIVENMKDCILAKYDYPDTICGFDMIVDKDDQNSLTDLVPILFWFRKECSAEGLDISFCFHAGESLRTGGDQGLFDAILLGARRICGGLTLSQHPLLVELIKEKKILIECSPLSDEMHGLTDGIQTHPLPVLLSRGVSVSLGTDAPGLLGEPIDLTRQFWQAVQGIDSMGLTGLAMMVENSIRWSCYQDQPSAEWLSDLREGILGEGTKASRLQEWYADFEKFCQWVTEEFAETEGEEQD
;
A
#
# COMPACT_ATOMS: atom_id res chain seq x y z
N MET A 1 -45.51 15.53 -25.93
CA MET A 1 -45.58 16.88 -26.55
C MET A 1 -44.43 17.76 -26.06
N GLU A 2 -43.24 17.23 -25.86
CA GLU A 2 -42.08 18.01 -25.35
C GLU A 2 -40.81 17.93 -26.24
N SER A 3 -40.89 17.26 -27.39
CA SER A 3 -39.73 17.15 -28.29
C SER A 3 -39.66 18.18 -29.43
N GLN A 4 -40.67 19.07 -29.56
CA GLN A 4 -40.69 20.08 -30.62
C GLN A 4 -40.13 21.45 -30.22
N SER A 5 -39.89 21.72 -28.93
CA SER A 5 -39.47 23.06 -28.50
C SER A 5 -37.95 23.30 -28.50
N SER A 6 -37.11 22.26 -28.70
CA SER A 6 -35.66 22.42 -28.66
C SER A 6 -34.99 22.80 -29.99
N GLU A 7 -35.69 22.68 -31.13
CA GLU A 7 -35.15 22.99 -32.44
C GLU A 7 -35.60 24.35 -33.02
N GLU A 8 -36.64 24.97 -32.47
CA GLU A 8 -37.16 26.24 -32.98
C GLU A 8 -36.18 27.41 -32.86
N TRP A 9 -35.32 27.44 -31.84
CA TRP A 9 -34.33 28.50 -31.67
C TRP A 9 -33.23 28.46 -32.76
N GLN A 10 -32.97 27.30 -33.37
CA GLN A 10 -31.96 27.14 -34.45
C GLN A 10 -32.39 27.83 -35.74
N LEU A 11 -33.66 28.16 -35.87
CA LEU A 11 -34.23 28.81 -37.02
C LEU A 11 -34.36 30.34 -36.88
N GLU A 12 -33.95 30.90 -35.70
CA GLU A 12 -33.95 32.36 -35.53
C GLU A 12 -32.91 33.03 -36.44
N GLU A 13 -33.34 34.12 -37.06
CA GLU A 13 -32.52 34.87 -38.00
C GLU A 13 -31.30 35.44 -37.29
N GLY A 14 -30.09 35.12 -37.81
CA GLY A 14 -28.82 35.57 -37.26
C GLY A 14 -28.09 34.61 -36.31
N ILE A 15 -28.67 33.47 -35.96
CA ILE A 15 -27.94 32.42 -35.22
C ILE A 15 -27.10 31.59 -36.18
N PRO A 16 -25.75 31.53 -36.00
CA PRO A 16 -24.89 30.74 -36.86
C PRO A 16 -25.22 29.25 -36.77
N GLN A 17 -25.28 28.56 -37.88
CA GLN A 17 -25.50 27.12 -37.95
C GLN A 17 -24.19 26.35 -37.74
N VAL A 18 -24.27 25.04 -37.50
CA VAL A 18 -23.11 24.18 -37.20
C VAL A 18 -22.07 24.16 -38.35
N ASP A 19 -22.48 24.35 -39.58
CA ASP A 19 -21.66 24.44 -40.79
C ASP A 19 -21.05 25.82 -41.04
N ASP A 20 -21.43 26.83 -40.26
CA ASP A 20 -20.83 28.17 -40.35
C ASP A 20 -19.31 28.11 -40.13
N PRO A 21 -18.51 28.80 -40.96
CA PRO A 21 -17.04 28.79 -40.83
C PRO A 21 -16.52 29.17 -39.42
N PHE A 22 -17.21 30.11 -38.72
CA PHE A 22 -16.82 30.50 -37.36
C PHE A 22 -17.09 29.37 -36.36
N ILE A 23 -18.24 28.71 -36.46
CA ILE A 23 -18.58 27.58 -35.64
C ILE A 23 -17.61 26.41 -35.89
N GLN A 24 -17.29 26.15 -37.16
CA GLN A 24 -16.30 25.14 -37.53
C GLN A 24 -14.89 25.46 -37.02
N GLN A 25 -14.48 26.73 -37.03
CA GLN A 25 -13.22 27.18 -36.45
C GLN A 25 -13.19 27.01 -34.92
N TYR A 26 -14.28 27.40 -34.26
CA TYR A 26 -14.44 27.20 -32.81
C TYR A 26 -14.35 25.72 -32.45
N MET A 27 -15.06 24.85 -33.15
CA MET A 27 -15.06 23.40 -32.88
C MET A 27 -13.69 22.78 -33.09
N ARG A 28 -12.93 23.21 -34.09
CA ARG A 28 -11.52 22.80 -34.27
C ARG A 28 -10.64 23.29 -33.13
N GLY A 29 -10.78 24.53 -32.71
CA GLY A 29 -10.05 25.11 -31.57
C GLY A 29 -10.36 24.36 -30.26
N ARG A 30 -11.66 24.07 -30.01
CA ARG A 30 -12.11 23.28 -28.88
C ARG A 30 -11.51 21.87 -28.88
N SER A 31 -11.55 21.18 -30.02
CA SER A 31 -10.97 19.84 -30.14
C SER A 31 -9.46 19.84 -29.92
N SER A 32 -8.76 20.87 -30.44
CA SER A 32 -7.32 21.02 -30.19
C SER A 32 -7.01 21.24 -28.73
N LEU A 33 -7.78 22.08 -28.02
CA LEU A 33 -7.59 22.34 -26.58
C LEU A 33 -7.82 21.08 -25.74
N ILE A 34 -8.86 20.31 -26.06
CA ILE A 34 -9.14 19.02 -25.39
C ILE A 34 -7.98 18.05 -25.60
N LEU A 35 -7.45 17.95 -26.82
CA LEU A 35 -6.30 17.09 -27.12
C LEU A 35 -5.04 17.53 -26.37
N GLU A 36 -4.78 18.83 -26.25
CA GLU A 36 -3.63 19.35 -25.49
C GLU A 36 -3.79 19.06 -23.98
N GLU A 37 -4.99 19.19 -23.43
CA GLU A 37 -5.29 18.83 -22.04
C GLU A 37 -5.08 17.34 -21.80
N GLN A 38 -5.57 16.49 -22.68
CA GLN A 38 -5.38 15.04 -22.60
C GLN A 38 -3.90 14.62 -22.63
N LYS A 39 -3.04 15.39 -23.29
CA LYS A 39 -1.59 15.12 -23.31
C LYS A 39 -0.91 15.30 -21.95
N GLN A 40 -1.52 16.05 -21.03
CA GLN A 40 -1.00 16.24 -19.68
C GLN A 40 -1.20 15.01 -18.78
N ARG A 41 -2.14 14.15 -19.11
CA ARG A 41 -2.48 12.98 -18.32
C ARG A 41 -1.35 11.98 -18.23
N HIS A 42 -1.23 11.32 -17.07
CA HIS A 42 -0.20 10.31 -16.78
C HIS A 42 -0.20 9.14 -17.76
N ASP A 43 -1.35 8.73 -18.30
CA ASP A 43 -1.52 7.58 -19.20
C ASP A 43 -1.52 7.93 -20.71
N CYS A 44 -1.29 9.19 -21.06
CA CYS A 44 -1.38 9.69 -22.44
C CYS A 44 -0.51 8.90 -23.43
N ASN A 45 0.73 8.60 -23.05
CA ASN A 45 1.67 7.90 -23.94
C ASN A 45 1.25 6.45 -24.17
N LEU A 46 0.80 5.77 -23.11
CA LEU A 46 0.31 4.39 -23.19
C LEU A 46 -0.95 4.32 -24.06
N THR A 47 -1.91 5.23 -23.84
CA THR A 47 -3.15 5.29 -24.62
C THR A 47 -2.89 5.45 -26.13
N LYS A 48 -1.89 6.25 -26.51
CA LYS A 48 -1.51 6.43 -27.93
C LYS A 48 -0.82 5.23 -28.56
N ALA A 49 -0.11 4.45 -27.74
CA ALA A 49 0.69 3.30 -28.19
C ALA A 49 -0.07 1.96 -28.08
N LEU A 50 -1.35 1.97 -27.69
CA LEU A 50 -2.11 0.73 -27.49
C LEU A 50 -2.21 -0.12 -28.76
N PRO A 51 -1.89 -1.41 -28.69
CA PRO A 51 -2.25 -2.38 -29.72
C PRO A 51 -3.79 -2.49 -29.86
N PRO A 52 -4.30 -2.89 -31.05
CA PRO A 52 -5.76 -3.00 -31.27
C PRO A 52 -6.49 -3.88 -30.25
N THR A 53 -5.89 -4.99 -29.84
CA THR A 53 -6.45 -5.90 -28.82
C THR A 53 -6.60 -5.18 -27.46
N ALA A 54 -5.58 -4.45 -27.04
CA ALA A 54 -5.60 -3.69 -25.79
C ALA A 54 -6.62 -2.53 -25.86
N ALA A 55 -6.72 -1.83 -26.98
CA ALA A 55 -7.73 -0.80 -27.18
C ALA A 55 -9.16 -1.37 -27.08
N ARG A 56 -9.39 -2.55 -27.66
CA ARG A 56 -10.67 -3.27 -27.54
C ARG A 56 -10.96 -3.66 -26.09
N ALA A 57 -9.98 -4.21 -25.36
CA ALA A 57 -10.12 -4.54 -23.95
C ALA A 57 -10.45 -3.29 -23.11
N CYS A 58 -9.84 -2.14 -23.37
CA CYS A 58 -10.16 -0.88 -22.70
C CYS A 58 -11.62 -0.47 -22.89
N ASN A 59 -12.15 -0.60 -24.11
CA ASN A 59 -13.56 -0.29 -24.39
C ASN A 59 -14.53 -1.22 -23.64
N ILE A 60 -14.23 -2.54 -23.63
CA ILE A 60 -15.03 -3.52 -22.87
C ILE A 60 -15.02 -3.17 -21.37
N VAL A 61 -13.85 -2.91 -20.81
CA VAL A 61 -13.72 -2.56 -19.38
C VAL A 61 -14.47 -1.29 -19.05
N SER A 62 -14.42 -0.26 -19.92
CA SER A 62 -15.18 0.98 -19.72
C SER A 62 -16.68 0.73 -19.68
N LYS A 63 -17.22 -0.05 -20.64
CA LYS A 63 -18.66 -0.40 -20.65
C LYS A 63 -19.09 -1.17 -19.41
N ILE A 64 -18.32 -2.20 -19.01
CA ILE A 64 -18.61 -2.96 -17.79
C ILE A 64 -18.58 -2.06 -16.56
N ARG A 65 -17.57 -1.20 -16.44
CA ARG A 65 -17.47 -0.21 -15.36
C ARG A 65 -18.72 0.66 -15.25
N ASP A 66 -19.13 1.25 -16.37
CA ASP A 66 -20.26 2.19 -16.40
C ASP A 66 -21.57 1.48 -16.04
N GLN A 67 -21.80 0.25 -16.55
CA GLN A 67 -22.96 -0.58 -16.22
C GLN A 67 -22.99 -0.94 -14.71
N GLU A 68 -21.86 -1.38 -14.15
CA GLU A 68 -21.77 -1.76 -12.74
C GLU A 68 -21.87 -0.54 -11.81
N LEU A 69 -21.30 0.62 -12.19
CA LEU A 69 -21.47 1.86 -11.43
C LEU A 69 -22.95 2.26 -11.33
N HIS A 70 -23.66 2.21 -12.43
CA HIS A 70 -25.08 2.53 -12.46
C HIS A 70 -25.90 1.56 -11.58
N GLN A 71 -25.60 0.27 -11.62
CA GLN A 71 -26.24 -0.73 -10.76
C GLN A 71 -25.93 -0.49 -9.27
N LEU A 72 -24.69 -0.15 -8.94
CA LEU A 72 -24.25 0.13 -7.58
C LEU A 72 -24.94 1.38 -7.02
N SER A 73 -24.97 2.48 -7.76
CA SER A 73 -25.64 3.73 -7.38
C SER A 73 -27.13 3.51 -7.16
N SER A 74 -27.78 2.79 -8.07
CA SER A 74 -29.21 2.45 -7.97
C SER A 74 -29.52 1.60 -6.74
N SER A 75 -28.66 0.62 -6.41
CA SER A 75 -28.87 -0.27 -5.25
C SER A 75 -28.73 0.45 -3.91
N LEU A 76 -27.93 1.52 -3.86
CA LEU A 76 -27.67 2.31 -2.67
C LEU A 76 -28.57 3.55 -2.57
N GLY A 77 -29.41 3.83 -3.58
CA GLY A 77 -30.26 5.01 -3.62
C GLY A 77 -29.49 6.32 -3.69
N LEU A 78 -28.29 6.28 -4.27
CA LEU A 78 -27.44 7.45 -4.47
C LEU A 78 -27.78 8.12 -5.79
N ASP A 79 -27.61 9.45 -5.86
CA ASP A 79 -27.63 10.16 -7.13
C ASP A 79 -26.51 9.64 -8.05
N ASP A 80 -26.78 9.50 -9.34
CA ASP A 80 -25.91 8.86 -10.36
C ASP A 80 -24.46 9.35 -10.39
N ALA A 81 -24.15 10.47 -9.73
CA ALA A 81 -22.81 11.08 -9.74
C ALA A 81 -21.94 10.78 -8.52
N ARG A 82 -22.43 10.03 -7.52
CA ARG A 82 -21.69 9.84 -6.28
C ARG A 82 -21.25 8.38 -6.09
N PHE A 83 -19.95 8.14 -6.12
CA PHE A 83 -19.37 6.84 -5.73
C PHE A 83 -19.47 6.68 -4.21
N PRO A 84 -19.92 5.53 -3.70
CA PRO A 84 -20.07 5.29 -2.26
C PRO A 84 -18.73 5.21 -1.55
N GLU A 85 -18.73 5.51 -0.26
CA GLU A 85 -17.57 5.27 0.59
C GLU A 85 -17.26 3.77 0.63
N ALA A 86 -15.96 3.41 0.59
CA ALA A 86 -15.53 2.02 0.56
C ALA A 86 -15.97 1.21 1.78
N MET A 87 -16.13 1.89 2.92
CA MET A 87 -16.64 1.29 4.16
C MET A 87 -18.14 0.93 4.10
N SER A 88 -18.89 1.54 3.20
CA SER A 88 -20.33 1.26 2.99
C SER A 88 -20.57 0.17 1.95
N LEU A 89 -19.52 -0.29 1.25
CA LEU A 89 -19.62 -1.31 0.21
C LEU A 89 -19.77 -2.71 0.78
N ASP A 90 -20.71 -3.48 0.20
CA ASP A 90 -20.76 -4.94 0.39
C ASP A 90 -19.70 -5.61 -0.51
N TRP A 91 -18.50 -5.82 0.05
CA TRP A 91 -17.39 -6.42 -0.67
C TRP A 91 -17.68 -7.84 -1.17
N ASP A 92 -18.56 -8.60 -0.48
CA ASP A 92 -18.97 -9.94 -0.96
C ASP A 92 -19.76 -9.87 -2.26
N SER A 93 -20.54 -8.83 -2.44
CA SER A 93 -21.23 -8.56 -3.71
C SER A 93 -20.30 -8.01 -4.78
N VAL A 94 -19.40 -7.08 -4.41
CA VAL A 94 -18.39 -6.52 -5.32
C VAL A 94 -17.51 -7.62 -5.91
N GLN A 95 -17.07 -8.60 -5.12
CA GLN A 95 -16.22 -9.70 -5.57
C GLN A 95 -16.87 -10.62 -6.62
N LYS A 96 -18.17 -10.55 -6.80
CA LYS A 96 -18.93 -11.33 -7.80
C LYS A 96 -19.08 -10.62 -9.14
N THR A 97 -18.69 -9.35 -9.23
CA THR A 97 -18.86 -8.53 -10.43
C THR A 97 -17.86 -8.90 -11.54
N LYS A 98 -18.19 -8.52 -12.79
CA LYS A 98 -17.30 -8.71 -13.95
C LYS A 98 -16.05 -7.87 -13.81
N LEU A 99 -16.20 -6.61 -13.39
CA LEU A 99 -15.06 -5.70 -13.21
C LEU A 99 -14.09 -6.21 -12.15
N TRP A 100 -14.58 -6.76 -11.04
CA TRP A 100 -13.73 -7.40 -10.03
C TRP A 100 -12.91 -8.55 -10.63
N ARG A 101 -13.54 -9.45 -11.40
CA ARG A 101 -12.85 -10.55 -12.07
C ARG A 101 -11.74 -10.05 -12.99
N ILE A 102 -12.01 -8.99 -13.74
CA ILE A 102 -11.03 -8.36 -14.64
C ILE A 102 -9.87 -7.79 -13.85
N VAL A 103 -10.14 -6.95 -12.86
CA VAL A 103 -9.10 -6.30 -12.05
C VAL A 103 -8.28 -7.32 -11.26
N LYS A 104 -8.90 -8.39 -10.77
CA LYS A 104 -8.21 -9.48 -10.08
C LYS A 104 -7.25 -10.24 -10.99
N ALA A 105 -7.63 -10.48 -12.24
CA ALA A 105 -6.80 -11.17 -13.23
C ALA A 105 -5.67 -10.29 -13.81
N MET A 106 -5.76 -8.97 -13.64
CA MET A 106 -4.76 -8.04 -14.18
C MET A 106 -3.38 -8.27 -13.54
N PRO A 107 -2.28 -8.34 -14.32
CA PRO A 107 -0.93 -8.41 -13.78
C PRO A 107 -0.57 -7.08 -13.10
N LYS A 108 -0.23 -7.13 -11.80
CA LYS A 108 -0.09 -5.93 -10.94
C LYS A 108 1.35 -5.46 -10.72
N GLY A 109 2.35 -6.15 -11.33
CA GLY A 109 3.74 -5.71 -11.29
C GLY A 109 4.36 -5.74 -9.89
N SER A 110 4.69 -4.59 -9.36
CA SER A 110 5.37 -4.44 -8.06
C SER A 110 4.48 -3.73 -7.04
N LEU A 111 4.62 -4.12 -5.77
CA LEU A 111 4.01 -3.43 -4.63
C LEU A 111 5.11 -2.68 -3.85
N LEU A 112 5.12 -1.36 -3.91
CA LEU A 112 6.19 -0.52 -3.37
C LEU A 112 5.89 0.04 -1.97
N HIS A 113 4.61 0.05 -1.59
CA HIS A 113 4.18 0.44 -0.25
C HIS A 113 3.41 -0.70 0.39
N ALA A 114 4.06 -1.38 1.35
CA ALA A 114 3.53 -2.55 2.03
C ALA A 114 4.14 -2.67 3.44
N PRO A 115 3.54 -2.11 4.49
CA PRO A 115 3.99 -2.35 5.86
C PRO A 115 3.84 -3.84 6.23
N LEU A 116 4.96 -4.52 6.50
CA LEU A 116 4.96 -5.98 6.69
C LEU A 116 3.96 -6.44 7.76
N HIS A 117 3.91 -5.74 8.89
CA HIS A 117 3.00 -6.05 9.99
C HIS A 117 1.51 -5.93 9.60
N ALA A 118 1.18 -5.09 8.62
CA ALA A 118 -0.19 -4.90 8.15
C ALA A 118 -0.58 -5.88 7.01
N MET A 119 0.39 -6.60 6.44
CA MET A 119 0.16 -7.55 5.35
C MET A 119 -0.35 -8.92 5.82
N ILE A 120 -0.41 -9.14 7.13
CA ILE A 120 -0.72 -10.45 7.71
C ILE A 120 -2.17 -10.44 8.20
N ASN A 121 -2.95 -11.43 7.77
CA ASN A 121 -4.31 -11.62 8.27
C ASN A 121 -4.29 -11.91 9.79
N ALA A 122 -5.14 -11.22 10.55
CA ALA A 122 -5.18 -11.33 11.99
C ALA A 122 -5.52 -12.75 12.48
N ASP A 123 -6.47 -13.43 11.85
CA ASP A 123 -6.86 -14.80 12.23
C ASP A 123 -5.72 -15.79 12.00
N PHE A 124 -5.03 -15.68 10.84
CA PHE A 124 -3.83 -16.47 10.56
C PHE A 124 -2.73 -16.24 11.61
N LEU A 125 -2.45 -14.98 11.95
CA LEU A 125 -1.43 -14.63 12.93
C LEU A 125 -1.75 -15.18 14.32
N ILE A 126 -3.01 -15.09 14.75
CA ILE A 126 -3.50 -15.64 16.01
C ILE A 126 -3.34 -17.17 16.01
N ASP A 127 -3.73 -17.85 14.93
CA ASP A 127 -3.60 -19.31 14.83
C ASP A 127 -2.14 -19.76 14.89
N VAL A 128 -1.24 -19.07 14.21
CA VAL A 128 0.21 -19.34 14.29
C VAL A 128 0.71 -19.14 15.72
N ALA A 129 0.29 -18.07 16.42
CA ALA A 129 0.68 -17.85 17.81
C ALA A 129 0.21 -19.00 18.72
N PHE A 130 -1.03 -19.48 18.56
CA PHE A 130 -1.59 -20.58 19.35
C PHE A 130 -0.97 -21.95 19.05
N THR A 131 -0.45 -22.15 17.84
CA THR A 131 0.21 -23.39 17.45
C THR A 131 1.71 -23.41 17.73
N THR A 132 2.29 -22.24 17.99
CA THR A 132 3.72 -22.09 18.30
C THR A 132 3.99 -22.43 19.78
N PRO A 133 4.84 -23.43 20.09
CA PRO A 133 5.17 -23.78 21.46
C PRO A 133 5.89 -22.65 22.20
N GLY A 134 5.69 -22.55 23.50
CA GLY A 134 6.40 -21.59 24.34
C GLY A 134 5.90 -20.14 24.25
N MET A 135 4.83 -19.87 23.50
CA MET A 135 4.26 -18.53 23.43
C MET A 135 3.62 -18.11 24.76
N CYS A 136 4.02 -16.94 25.21
CA CYS A 136 3.51 -16.23 26.38
C CYS A 136 2.96 -14.88 25.99
N VAL A 137 2.21 -14.30 26.90
CA VAL A 137 1.72 -12.91 26.81
C VAL A 137 2.16 -12.14 28.05
N SER A 138 2.30 -10.83 27.88
CA SER A 138 2.57 -9.91 28.99
C SER A 138 1.83 -8.59 28.77
N ALA A 139 1.63 -7.85 29.86
CA ALA A 139 1.07 -6.51 29.84
C ALA A 139 1.88 -5.60 30.78
N THR A 140 1.86 -4.30 30.53
CA THR A 140 2.56 -3.32 31.38
C THR A 140 1.89 -3.10 32.72
N GLN A 141 0.66 -3.56 32.86
CA GLN A 141 -0.14 -3.54 34.10
C GLN A 141 -1.29 -4.56 34.01
N PRO A 142 -1.98 -4.87 35.11
CA PRO A 142 -3.18 -5.72 35.08
C PRO A 142 -4.26 -5.16 34.16
N LEU A 143 -4.89 -6.03 33.35
CA LEU A 143 -5.97 -5.69 32.41
C LEU A 143 -7.32 -6.12 33.02
N ILE A 144 -7.89 -5.29 33.89
CA ILE A 144 -9.07 -5.64 34.70
C ILE A 144 -10.36 -5.07 34.13
N SER A 145 -10.29 -3.84 33.61
CA SER A 145 -11.44 -3.12 33.06
C SER A 145 -11.46 -3.16 31.53
N GLN A 146 -12.62 -2.87 30.93
CA GLN A 146 -12.73 -2.73 29.48
C GLN A 146 -11.80 -1.63 28.94
N CYS A 147 -11.62 -0.53 29.68
CA CYS A 147 -10.68 0.52 29.32
C CYS A 147 -9.23 0.01 29.27
N ASP A 148 -8.83 -0.84 30.24
CA ASP A 148 -7.49 -1.45 30.21
C ASP A 148 -7.31 -2.36 28.99
N LEU A 149 -8.34 -3.16 28.66
CA LEU A 149 -8.35 -4.02 27.47
C LEU A 149 -8.23 -3.23 26.16
N ASP A 150 -8.80 -2.04 26.12
CA ASP A 150 -8.80 -1.20 24.92
C ASP A 150 -7.52 -0.38 24.76
N GLU A 151 -6.92 0.11 25.85
CA GLU A 151 -5.86 1.13 25.79
C GLU A 151 -4.47 0.63 26.19
N LYS A 152 -4.38 -0.38 27.08
CA LYS A 152 -3.09 -0.74 27.67
C LYS A 152 -2.26 -1.64 26.75
N ALA A 153 -0.94 -1.52 26.90
CA ALA A 153 0.01 -2.30 26.13
C ALA A 153 -0.09 -3.79 26.49
N PHE A 154 -0.14 -4.60 25.45
CA PHE A 154 -0.18 -6.06 25.52
C PHE A 154 0.74 -6.60 24.43
N ALA A 155 1.59 -7.57 24.76
CA ALA A 155 2.58 -8.11 23.85
C ALA A 155 2.73 -9.61 23.98
N PHE A 156 3.19 -10.25 22.92
CA PHE A 156 3.61 -11.65 22.90
C PHE A 156 5.12 -11.77 23.11
N GLN A 157 5.53 -12.86 23.70
CA GLN A 157 6.93 -13.21 23.87
C GLN A 157 7.09 -14.72 23.98
N TYR A 158 8.14 -15.27 23.37
CA TYR A 158 8.55 -16.65 23.60
C TYR A 158 9.23 -16.80 24.95
N SER A 159 8.97 -17.94 25.63
CA SER A 159 9.75 -18.37 26.78
C SER A 159 9.85 -19.90 26.84
N SER A 160 11.08 -20.40 26.96
CA SER A 160 11.37 -21.82 27.16
C SER A 160 10.80 -22.36 28.49
N ALA A 161 10.63 -21.47 29.46
CA ALA A 161 10.05 -21.79 30.77
C ALA A 161 8.52 -21.87 30.79
N ALA A 162 7.85 -21.51 29.68
CA ALA A 162 6.38 -21.50 29.59
C ALA A 162 5.71 -22.87 29.86
N SER A 163 6.43 -23.96 29.64
CA SER A 163 5.96 -25.34 29.83
C SER A 163 6.21 -25.88 31.26
N LYS A 164 6.98 -25.17 32.07
CA LYS A 164 7.37 -25.61 33.42
C LYS A 164 6.62 -24.80 34.48
N ASP A 165 5.61 -25.41 35.06
CA ASP A 165 4.96 -25.02 36.33
C ASP A 165 4.32 -23.62 36.40
N VAL A 166 3.06 -23.50 35.96
CA VAL A 166 2.34 -22.23 35.95
C VAL A 166 0.89 -22.32 36.48
N ALA A 167 0.52 -23.40 37.16
CA ALA A 167 -0.86 -23.57 37.60
C ALA A 167 -1.36 -22.43 38.52
N ASP A 168 -0.51 -21.91 39.41
CA ASP A 168 -0.89 -20.95 40.45
C ASP A 168 -0.53 -19.47 40.21
N ARG A 169 0.11 -19.12 39.10
CA ARG A 169 0.47 -17.70 38.85
C ARG A 169 -0.73 -16.88 38.37
N PRO A 170 -0.89 -15.64 38.88
CA PRO A 170 -1.92 -14.73 38.39
C PRO A 170 -1.80 -14.50 36.87
N THR A 171 -2.94 -14.42 36.19
CA THR A 171 -2.98 -14.06 34.78
C THR A 171 -3.04 -12.54 34.59
N VAL A 172 -2.83 -12.05 33.37
CA VAL A 172 -2.90 -10.61 33.03
C VAL A 172 -4.27 -9.98 33.36
N TRP A 173 -5.29 -10.80 33.59
CA TRP A 173 -6.65 -10.39 33.95
C TRP A 173 -6.87 -10.28 35.48
N SER A 174 -5.87 -10.58 36.28
CA SER A 174 -5.94 -10.54 37.74
C SER A 174 -5.35 -9.28 38.32
N SER A 175 -5.97 -8.71 39.36
CA SER A 175 -5.40 -7.58 40.12
C SER A 175 -4.07 -7.90 40.81
N ALA A 176 -3.78 -9.20 41.00
CA ALA A 176 -2.51 -9.69 41.54
C ALA A 176 -1.43 -9.93 40.47
N TYR A 177 -1.69 -9.57 39.19
CA TYR A 177 -0.71 -9.70 38.12
C TYR A 177 0.46 -8.76 38.35
N GLU A 178 1.67 -9.28 38.24
CA GLU A 178 2.89 -8.47 38.30
C GLU A 178 3.21 -7.91 36.88
N PRO A 179 3.36 -6.60 36.74
CA PRO A 179 3.67 -5.97 35.45
C PRO A 179 4.81 -6.65 34.69
N SER A 180 4.63 -6.86 33.40
CA SER A 180 5.60 -7.49 32.49
C SER A 180 5.95 -8.95 32.81
N SER A 181 5.28 -9.61 33.76
CA SER A 181 5.46 -11.05 33.99
C SER A 181 4.86 -11.85 32.82
N LEU A 182 5.52 -12.97 32.44
CA LEU A 182 5.09 -13.83 31.34
C LEU A 182 4.03 -14.81 31.79
N VAL A 183 2.91 -14.86 31.08
CA VAL A 183 1.81 -15.79 31.26
C VAL A 183 1.69 -16.64 29.99
N PRO A 184 1.67 -17.99 30.09
CA PRO A 184 1.47 -18.85 28.93
C PRO A 184 0.21 -18.46 28.15
N LEU A 185 0.30 -18.34 26.83
CA LEU A 185 -0.78 -17.89 25.96
C LEU A 185 -2.08 -18.66 26.19
N ARG A 186 -2.01 -20.01 26.22
CA ARG A 186 -3.20 -20.86 26.45
C ARG A 186 -3.86 -20.65 27.81
N LYS A 187 -3.06 -20.35 28.85
CA LYS A 187 -3.58 -20.02 30.16
C LYS A 187 -4.27 -18.67 30.19
N ALA A 188 -3.64 -17.65 29.57
CA ALA A 188 -4.26 -16.34 29.46
C ALA A 188 -5.59 -16.44 28.68
N ALA A 189 -5.62 -17.18 27.57
CA ALA A 189 -6.80 -17.35 26.73
C ALA A 189 -7.93 -18.08 27.47
N SER A 190 -7.65 -19.21 28.12
CA SER A 190 -8.68 -19.99 28.87
C SER A 190 -9.26 -19.24 30.07
N SER A 191 -8.49 -18.32 30.66
CA SER A 191 -8.89 -17.50 31.81
C SER A 191 -9.41 -16.10 31.41
N PHE A 192 -9.60 -15.81 30.12
CA PHE A 192 -10.13 -14.54 29.68
C PHE A 192 -11.55 -14.29 30.22
N PRO A 193 -11.81 -13.13 30.86
CA PRO A 193 -13.05 -12.93 31.62
C PRO A 193 -14.30 -12.83 30.73
N TYR A 194 -14.14 -12.53 29.46
CA TYR A 194 -15.24 -12.29 28.50
C TYR A 194 -15.32 -13.42 27.46
N GLY A 195 -15.60 -14.64 27.87
CA GLY A 195 -15.86 -15.77 26.97
C GLY A 195 -14.68 -16.74 26.75
N GLY A 196 -13.69 -16.75 27.64
CA GLY A 196 -12.57 -17.70 27.57
C GLY A 196 -11.76 -17.58 26.28
N GLU A 197 -11.29 -18.71 25.73
CA GLU A 197 -10.45 -18.70 24.53
C GLU A 197 -11.12 -18.05 23.31
N THR A 198 -12.41 -18.30 23.10
CA THR A 198 -13.17 -17.70 21.97
C THR A 198 -13.20 -16.18 22.09
N GLY A 199 -13.62 -15.66 23.23
CA GLY A 199 -13.66 -14.22 23.46
C GLY A 199 -12.28 -13.58 23.45
N PHE A 200 -11.23 -14.30 23.88
CA PHE A 200 -9.85 -13.83 23.78
C PHE A 200 -9.38 -13.67 22.34
N ARG A 201 -9.70 -14.62 21.46
CA ARG A 201 -9.39 -14.54 20.02
C ARG A 201 -10.13 -13.38 19.35
N GLU A 202 -11.40 -13.19 19.66
CA GLU A 202 -12.19 -12.05 19.17
C GLU A 202 -11.61 -10.71 19.64
N TRP A 203 -11.21 -10.62 20.90
CA TRP A 203 -10.56 -9.46 21.47
C TRP A 203 -9.21 -9.17 20.78
N LEU A 204 -8.34 -10.18 20.57
CA LEU A 204 -7.08 -10.02 19.84
C LEU A 204 -7.32 -9.52 18.41
N ARG A 205 -8.28 -10.12 17.71
CA ARG A 205 -8.68 -9.69 16.37
C ARG A 205 -9.09 -8.22 16.36
N SER A 206 -9.93 -7.80 17.32
CA SER A 206 -10.36 -6.41 17.43
C SER A 206 -9.21 -5.43 17.71
N ARG A 207 -8.14 -5.88 18.34
CA ARG A 207 -6.93 -5.07 18.56
C ARG A 207 -6.07 -4.93 17.31
N CYS A 208 -6.11 -5.88 16.41
CA CYS A 208 -5.39 -5.84 15.14
C CYS A 208 -6.11 -5.00 14.07
N ILE A 209 -7.40 -4.67 14.25
CA ILE A 209 -8.21 -3.96 13.26
C ILE A 209 -8.32 -2.48 13.62
N PRO A 210 -8.10 -1.52 12.70
CA PRO A 210 -8.37 -0.11 12.94
C PRO A 210 -9.85 0.10 13.26
N GLN A 211 -10.13 0.94 14.25
CA GLN A 211 -11.50 1.32 14.59
C GLN A 211 -11.63 2.83 14.50
N PRO A 212 -12.63 3.36 13.77
CA PRO A 212 -12.88 4.78 13.70
C PRO A 212 -13.01 5.40 15.10
N GLY A 213 -12.31 6.51 15.35
CA GLY A 213 -12.40 7.23 16.62
C GLY A 213 -11.61 6.65 17.80
N ARG A 214 -10.94 5.50 17.66
CA ARG A 214 -10.03 4.94 18.68
C ARG A 214 -8.57 5.31 18.44
N ALA A 215 -7.70 5.01 19.43
CA ALA A 215 -6.27 5.23 19.32
C ALA A 215 -5.70 4.67 18.01
N SER A 216 -4.69 5.38 17.46
CA SER A 216 -4.17 5.08 16.12
C SER A 216 -3.74 3.61 16.02
N TYR A 217 -3.84 3.05 14.83
CA TYR A 217 -3.37 1.70 14.51
C TYR A 217 -1.92 1.48 14.95
N HIS A 218 -1.07 2.49 14.73
CA HIS A 218 0.34 2.46 15.08
C HIS A 218 0.58 2.24 16.58
N ASN A 219 -0.29 2.77 17.43
CA ASN A 219 -0.14 2.65 18.89
C ASN A 219 -0.66 1.33 19.45
N ARG A 220 -1.50 0.59 18.73
CA ARG A 220 -2.14 -0.65 19.24
C ARG A 220 -1.77 -1.89 18.46
N ALA A 221 -2.08 -1.91 17.18
CA ALA A 221 -1.95 -3.11 16.37
C ALA A 221 -0.49 -3.37 15.97
N MET A 222 0.24 -2.33 15.56
CA MET A 222 1.63 -2.49 15.13
C MET A 222 2.54 -3.07 16.24
N PRO A 223 2.54 -2.57 17.49
CA PRO A 223 3.36 -3.18 18.56
C PRO A 223 2.95 -4.61 18.86
N LEU A 224 1.65 -4.92 18.83
CA LEU A 224 1.13 -6.27 19.06
C LEU A 224 1.62 -7.23 17.98
N VAL A 225 1.45 -6.90 16.72
CA VAL A 225 1.88 -7.72 15.58
C VAL A 225 3.40 -7.86 15.54
N ASN A 226 4.14 -6.76 15.75
CA ASN A 226 5.60 -6.80 15.78
C ASN A 226 6.13 -7.67 16.93
N SER A 227 5.43 -7.74 18.07
CA SER A 227 5.82 -8.64 19.16
C SER A 227 5.75 -10.12 18.75
N LEU A 228 4.85 -10.50 17.86
CA LEU A 228 4.77 -11.83 17.26
C LEU A 228 5.85 -12.05 16.20
N LEU A 229 6.04 -11.07 15.29
CA LEU A 229 7.07 -11.13 14.25
C LEU A 229 8.51 -11.06 14.81
N SER A 230 8.66 -10.76 16.09
CA SER A 230 9.93 -10.78 16.79
C SER A 230 10.45 -12.19 17.10
N TYR A 231 9.66 -13.23 16.84
CA TYR A 231 10.05 -14.62 17.08
C TYR A 231 10.16 -15.40 15.77
N GLU A 232 11.31 -16.01 15.52
CA GLU A 232 11.68 -16.63 14.25
C GLU A 232 10.61 -17.57 13.65
N PRO A 233 10.05 -18.58 14.38
CA PRO A 233 9.07 -19.50 13.80
C PRO A 233 7.81 -18.78 13.28
N ILE A 234 7.35 -17.74 13.99
CA ILE A 234 6.20 -16.95 13.59
C ILE A 234 6.54 -16.09 12.37
N LEU A 235 7.70 -15.42 12.37
CA LEU A 235 8.18 -14.65 11.23
C LEU A 235 8.23 -15.52 9.96
N ARG A 236 8.82 -16.72 10.04
CA ARG A 236 8.92 -17.66 8.91
C ARG A 236 7.54 -18.06 8.37
N ALA A 237 6.60 -18.38 9.25
CA ALA A 237 5.24 -18.74 8.88
C ALA A 237 4.53 -17.56 8.18
N CYS A 238 4.67 -16.35 8.74
CA CYS A 238 4.07 -15.13 8.19
C CYS A 238 4.67 -14.76 6.82
N LEU A 239 5.99 -14.82 6.64
CA LEU A 239 6.63 -14.53 5.35
C LEU A 239 6.14 -15.48 4.25
N ARG A 240 6.08 -16.79 4.52
CA ARG A 240 5.53 -17.78 3.56
C ARG A 240 4.09 -17.45 3.16
N HIS A 241 3.26 -17.16 4.16
CA HIS A 241 1.86 -16.79 3.92
C HIS A 241 1.76 -15.53 3.06
N VAL A 242 2.51 -14.48 3.39
CA VAL A 242 2.47 -13.20 2.67
C VAL A 242 2.97 -13.35 1.24
N PHE A 243 4.08 -14.05 0.99
CA PHE A 243 4.59 -14.26 -0.37
C PHE A 243 3.60 -15.01 -1.25
N ALA A 244 2.96 -16.08 -0.74
CA ALA A 244 1.94 -16.83 -1.46
C ALA A 244 0.75 -15.93 -1.85
N ARG A 245 0.31 -15.08 -0.93
CA ARG A 245 -0.81 -14.17 -1.16
C ARG A 245 -0.48 -13.08 -2.17
N LEU A 246 0.70 -12.46 -2.08
CA LEU A 246 1.17 -11.49 -3.07
C LEU A 246 1.17 -12.09 -4.47
N ARG A 247 1.71 -13.30 -4.59
CA ARG A 247 1.77 -14.00 -5.88
C ARG A 247 0.37 -14.32 -6.42
N SER A 248 -0.57 -14.72 -5.56
CA SER A 248 -1.95 -15.01 -5.94
C SER A 248 -2.74 -13.76 -6.36
N ASP A 249 -2.35 -12.57 -5.89
CA ASP A 249 -2.92 -11.28 -6.29
C ASP A 249 -2.25 -10.68 -7.55
N GLY A 250 -1.34 -11.41 -8.21
CA GLY A 250 -0.68 -10.98 -9.43
C GLY A 250 0.53 -10.06 -9.21
N ILE A 251 1.00 -9.93 -7.96
CA ILE A 251 2.19 -9.15 -7.59
C ILE A 251 3.43 -10.04 -7.74
N ARG A 252 4.46 -9.53 -8.41
CA ARG A 252 5.70 -10.29 -8.67
C ARG A 252 6.93 -9.78 -7.91
N TYR A 253 6.83 -8.59 -7.31
CA TYR A 253 7.90 -8.00 -6.51
C TYR A 253 7.29 -7.10 -5.44
N VAL A 254 7.93 -7.04 -4.26
CA VAL A 254 7.45 -6.23 -3.15
C VAL A 254 8.59 -5.55 -2.39
N GLU A 255 8.34 -4.34 -1.89
CA GLU A 255 9.20 -3.65 -0.94
C GLU A 255 8.44 -3.41 0.35
N PHE A 256 8.78 -4.20 1.37
CA PHE A 256 8.12 -4.10 2.67
C PHE A 256 8.71 -2.98 3.51
N ARG A 257 7.85 -2.18 4.11
CA ARG A 257 8.25 -1.32 5.21
C ARG A 257 8.22 -2.11 6.52
N THR A 258 9.35 -2.10 7.21
CA THR A 258 9.50 -2.82 8.49
C THR A 258 10.17 -1.90 9.50
N THR A 259 9.54 -1.74 10.68
CA THR A 259 10.13 -1.04 11.83
C THR A 259 10.94 -2.04 12.66
N PHE A 260 12.19 -1.74 12.88
CA PHE A 260 13.08 -2.55 13.71
C PHE A 260 13.21 -1.94 15.12
N THR A 261 12.09 -1.85 15.82
CA THR A 261 11.99 -1.35 17.20
C THR A 261 11.68 -2.45 18.21
N PHE A 262 11.76 -3.70 17.80
CA PHE A 262 11.48 -4.89 18.60
C PHE A 262 12.72 -5.77 18.79
N PRO A 263 12.83 -6.49 19.93
CA PRO A 263 13.91 -7.46 20.13
C PRO A 263 13.62 -8.76 19.37
N TYR A 264 14.48 -9.16 18.43
CA TYR A 264 14.33 -10.40 17.66
C TYR A 264 14.89 -11.61 18.43
N ARG A 265 14.23 -12.77 18.36
CA ARG A 265 14.63 -14.03 18.99
C ARG A 265 14.62 -15.18 18.01
N ARG A 266 15.68 -15.99 18.05
CA ARG A 266 15.75 -17.25 17.32
C ARG A 266 14.83 -18.32 17.91
N GLU A 267 14.55 -19.35 17.14
CA GLU A 267 13.80 -20.50 17.58
C GLU A 267 14.42 -21.15 18.83
N GLY A 268 13.61 -21.29 19.88
CA GLY A 268 14.03 -21.89 21.15
C GLY A 268 14.83 -20.99 22.10
N GLU A 269 15.17 -19.76 21.71
CA GLU A 269 16.01 -18.86 22.51
C GLU A 269 15.18 -17.82 23.27
N ASP A 270 15.42 -17.72 24.60
CA ASP A 270 14.80 -16.72 25.46
C ASP A 270 15.46 -15.34 25.33
N ILE A 271 16.76 -15.32 25.00
CA ILE A 271 17.56 -14.09 24.89
C ILE A 271 17.43 -13.54 23.48
N PRO A 272 17.07 -12.24 23.34
CA PRO A 272 17.02 -11.64 22.01
C PRO A 272 18.43 -11.47 21.41
N GLU A 273 18.50 -11.53 20.07
CA GLU A 273 19.71 -11.22 19.32
C GLU A 273 20.09 -9.73 19.46
N GLN A 274 21.37 -9.46 19.28
CA GLN A 274 21.88 -8.09 19.18
C GLN A 274 21.77 -7.60 17.74
N GLY A 275 20.93 -6.59 17.53
CA GLY A 275 20.65 -6.07 16.18
C GLY A 275 19.64 -6.93 15.41
N HIS A 276 19.61 -6.78 14.08
CA HIS A 276 18.57 -7.36 13.22
C HIS A 276 19.15 -8.12 12.00
N SER A 277 20.46 -8.41 11.98
CA SER A 277 21.09 -9.16 10.88
C SER A 277 20.49 -10.57 10.73
N ASP A 278 20.21 -11.25 11.83
CA ASP A 278 19.58 -12.57 11.79
C ASP A 278 18.13 -12.54 11.27
N TRP A 279 17.41 -11.48 11.55
CA TRP A 279 16.09 -11.26 10.96
C TRP A 279 16.20 -11.13 9.42
N CYS A 280 17.18 -10.38 8.94
CA CYS A 280 17.45 -10.24 7.51
C CYS A 280 17.86 -11.58 6.87
N HIS A 281 18.64 -12.38 7.58
CA HIS A 281 19.00 -13.73 7.13
C HIS A 281 17.74 -14.61 6.93
N VAL A 282 16.87 -14.67 7.93
CA VAL A 282 15.62 -15.44 7.86
C VAL A 282 14.73 -14.95 6.73
N PHE A 283 14.65 -13.64 6.52
CA PHE A 283 13.90 -13.07 5.41
C PHE A 283 14.42 -13.57 4.05
N GLN A 284 15.73 -13.55 3.82
CA GLN A 284 16.34 -14.04 2.58
C GLN A 284 16.14 -15.55 2.40
N GLU A 285 16.27 -16.35 3.46
CA GLU A 285 16.03 -17.80 3.39
C GLU A 285 14.59 -18.13 2.99
N GLU A 286 13.60 -17.48 3.62
CA GLU A 286 12.19 -17.74 3.29
C GLU A 286 11.83 -17.23 1.89
N LEU A 287 12.40 -16.11 1.44
CA LEU A 287 12.26 -15.63 0.07
C LEU A 287 12.82 -16.64 -0.94
N ALA A 288 14.05 -17.09 -0.74
CA ALA A 288 14.70 -18.08 -1.62
C ALA A 288 13.93 -19.41 -1.64
N ARG A 289 13.45 -19.85 -0.48
CA ARG A 289 12.62 -21.05 -0.35
C ARG A 289 11.33 -20.92 -1.15
N PHE A 290 10.62 -19.79 -1.02
CA PHE A 290 9.38 -19.54 -1.77
C PHE A 290 9.62 -19.51 -3.27
N GLN A 291 10.66 -18.80 -3.74
CA GLN A 291 11.02 -18.75 -5.16
C GLN A 291 11.36 -20.13 -5.75
N GLY A 292 11.83 -21.07 -4.93
CA GLY A 292 12.08 -22.48 -5.32
C GLY A 292 10.82 -23.34 -5.45
N THR A 293 9.64 -22.87 -5.04
CA THR A 293 8.37 -23.60 -5.16
C THR A 293 7.70 -23.37 -6.51
N LEU A 294 6.76 -24.25 -6.89
CA LEU A 294 5.90 -24.03 -8.07
C LEU A 294 5.06 -22.76 -7.94
N GLU A 295 4.54 -22.47 -6.76
CA GLU A 295 3.75 -21.27 -6.47
C GLU A 295 4.60 -19.99 -6.61
N GLY A 296 5.86 -20.04 -6.20
CA GLY A 296 6.81 -18.93 -6.28
C GLY A 296 7.39 -18.68 -7.67
N GLN A 297 7.10 -19.51 -8.66
CA GLN A 297 7.60 -19.29 -10.02
C GLN A 297 7.13 -17.94 -10.57
N GLY A 298 8.08 -17.14 -11.08
CA GLY A 298 7.83 -15.80 -11.59
C GLY A 298 7.65 -14.74 -10.50
N PHE A 299 7.90 -15.05 -9.22
CA PHE A 299 8.07 -14.05 -8.17
C PHE A 299 9.52 -13.55 -8.20
N TYR A 300 9.70 -12.27 -8.54
CA TYR A 300 11.02 -11.70 -8.80
C TYR A 300 11.82 -11.46 -7.53
N GLY A 301 11.13 -11.20 -6.42
CA GLY A 301 11.80 -10.96 -5.15
C GLY A 301 11.05 -10.06 -4.20
N ALA A 302 11.68 -9.83 -3.06
CA ALA A 302 11.23 -8.91 -2.03
C ALA A 302 12.43 -8.20 -1.41
N ARG A 303 12.27 -6.93 -1.04
CA ARG A 303 13.28 -6.15 -0.31
C ARG A 303 12.62 -5.37 0.82
N ILE A 304 13.43 -4.79 1.68
CA ILE A 304 13.00 -4.06 2.87
C ILE A 304 13.34 -2.58 2.74
N ILE A 305 12.38 -1.73 3.00
CA ILE A 305 12.57 -0.33 3.36
C ILE A 305 12.62 -0.28 4.88
N TRP A 306 13.76 0.10 5.43
CA TRP A 306 13.95 0.26 6.86
C TRP A 306 13.16 1.47 7.34
N ALA A 307 12.13 1.25 8.14
CA ALA A 307 11.24 2.31 8.62
C ALA A 307 11.57 2.69 10.08
N CYS A 308 11.82 3.97 10.31
CA CYS A 308 12.14 4.52 11.62
C CYS A 308 11.03 5.48 12.08
N PRO A 309 10.40 5.26 13.25
CA PRO A 309 9.38 6.18 13.77
C PRO A 309 9.97 7.55 14.17
N ARG A 310 9.31 8.63 13.76
CA ARG A 310 9.68 10.01 14.16
C ARG A 310 9.39 10.31 15.63
N SER A 311 8.57 9.49 16.28
CA SER A 311 8.26 9.58 17.71
C SER A 311 9.44 9.21 18.62
N LEU A 312 10.48 8.55 18.10
CA LEU A 312 11.68 8.21 18.85
C LEU A 312 12.50 9.44 19.19
N SER A 313 13.30 9.36 20.27
CA SER A 313 14.29 10.38 20.56
C SER A 313 15.35 10.47 19.45
N LYS A 314 15.94 11.64 19.23
CA LYS A 314 17.01 11.82 18.22
C LYS A 314 18.18 10.85 18.41
N LYS A 315 18.49 10.48 19.67
CA LYS A 315 19.51 9.47 19.97
C LYS A 315 19.09 8.10 19.48
N ASP A 316 17.86 7.68 19.75
CA ASP A 316 17.36 6.36 19.34
C ASP A 316 17.21 6.28 17.82
N ILE A 317 16.85 7.39 17.15
CA ILE A 317 16.86 7.49 15.68
C ILE A 317 18.27 7.23 15.12
N VAL A 318 19.31 7.85 15.71
CA VAL A 318 20.68 7.66 15.27
C VAL A 318 21.15 6.20 15.49
N GLU A 319 20.82 5.58 16.63
CA GLU A 319 21.14 4.17 16.86
C GLU A 319 20.39 3.26 15.86
N ASN A 320 19.10 3.52 15.60
CA ASN A 320 18.32 2.77 14.60
C ASN A 320 18.91 2.92 13.17
N MET A 321 19.43 4.09 12.82
CA MET A 321 20.13 4.31 11.55
C MET A 321 21.45 3.54 11.47
N LYS A 322 22.20 3.42 12.57
CA LYS A 322 23.41 2.58 12.63
C LYS A 322 23.08 1.10 12.41
N ASP A 323 22.00 0.62 13.03
CA ASP A 323 21.51 -0.74 12.82
C ASP A 323 21.12 -0.98 11.36
N CYS A 324 20.48 0.01 10.72
CA CYS A 324 20.15 -0.05 9.29
C CYS A 324 21.42 -0.16 8.42
N ILE A 325 22.45 0.64 8.70
CA ILE A 325 23.74 0.58 7.98
C ILE A 325 24.38 -0.77 8.14
N LEU A 326 24.43 -1.31 9.37
CA LEU A 326 25.00 -2.62 9.67
C LEU A 326 24.24 -3.74 8.93
N ALA A 327 22.90 -3.74 9.03
CA ALA A 327 22.06 -4.70 8.34
C ALA A 327 22.22 -4.64 6.81
N LYS A 328 22.38 -3.44 6.25
CA LYS A 328 22.67 -3.26 4.83
C LYS A 328 24.04 -3.77 4.43
N TYR A 329 25.03 -3.60 5.27
CA TYR A 329 26.38 -4.10 5.04
C TYR A 329 26.43 -5.63 5.03
N ASP A 330 25.77 -6.27 6.01
CA ASP A 330 25.71 -7.73 6.13
C ASP A 330 24.81 -8.37 5.05
N TYR A 331 23.70 -7.69 4.69
CA TYR A 331 22.67 -8.19 3.75
C TYR A 331 22.35 -7.14 2.69
N PRO A 332 23.25 -6.86 1.74
CA PRO A 332 23.12 -5.77 0.76
C PRO A 332 21.88 -5.90 -0.12
N ASP A 333 21.47 -7.12 -0.43
CA ASP A 333 20.30 -7.36 -1.28
C ASP A 333 18.96 -7.27 -0.53
N THR A 334 18.97 -7.22 0.80
CA THR A 334 17.75 -7.15 1.61
C THR A 334 17.25 -5.73 1.77
N ILE A 335 18.12 -4.80 2.22
CA ILE A 335 17.72 -3.42 2.48
C ILE A 335 17.84 -2.59 1.21
N CYS A 336 16.75 -1.93 0.79
CA CYS A 336 16.73 -1.10 -0.43
C CYS A 336 16.44 0.38 -0.19
N GLY A 337 15.94 0.73 0.99
CA GLY A 337 15.56 2.11 1.29
C GLY A 337 15.45 2.38 2.78
N PHE A 338 15.31 3.66 3.09
CA PHE A 338 15.10 4.17 4.45
C PHE A 338 13.89 5.11 4.46
N ASP A 339 13.06 4.98 5.48
CA ASP A 339 11.85 5.77 5.67
C ASP A 339 11.77 6.35 7.09
N MET A 340 11.17 7.51 7.22
CA MET A 340 10.81 8.15 8.49
C MET A 340 9.29 8.16 8.59
N ILE A 341 8.72 7.16 9.26
CA ILE A 341 7.26 7.02 9.38
C ILE A 341 6.68 8.03 10.36
N VAL A 342 5.46 8.48 10.04
CA VAL A 342 4.71 9.48 10.79
C VAL A 342 3.71 8.80 11.73
N ASP A 343 3.60 9.31 12.97
CA ASP A 343 2.50 9.01 13.89
C ASP A 343 1.84 10.32 14.34
N LYS A 344 0.61 10.26 14.84
CA LYS A 344 -0.14 11.45 15.31
C LYS A 344 0.55 12.19 16.46
N ASP A 345 1.38 11.48 17.22
CA ASP A 345 2.12 12.00 18.37
C ASP A 345 3.59 12.30 18.07
N ASP A 346 3.94 12.53 16.80
CA ASP A 346 5.32 12.76 16.38
C ASP A 346 5.96 13.95 17.08
N GLN A 347 7.14 13.68 17.68
CA GLN A 347 7.96 14.70 18.35
C GLN A 347 8.88 15.44 17.38
N ASN A 348 9.16 14.85 16.20
CA ASN A 348 10.13 15.37 15.25
C ASN A 348 9.52 15.53 13.86
N SER A 349 9.59 16.73 13.27
CA SER A 349 9.35 16.93 11.84
C SER A 349 10.56 16.45 11.02
N LEU A 350 10.40 16.29 9.69
CA LEU A 350 11.55 16.01 8.82
C LEU A 350 12.61 17.14 8.91
N THR A 351 12.17 18.39 9.02
CA THR A 351 13.05 19.56 9.20
C THR A 351 13.94 19.41 10.44
N ASP A 352 13.38 18.97 11.58
CA ASP A 352 14.15 18.74 12.82
C ASP A 352 15.21 17.65 12.68
N LEU A 353 15.02 16.73 11.72
CA LEU A 353 15.87 15.57 11.47
C LEU A 353 16.87 15.77 10.32
N VAL A 354 16.79 16.87 9.58
CA VAL A 354 17.70 17.17 8.46
C VAL A 354 19.18 16.94 8.80
N PRO A 355 19.73 17.45 9.93
CA PRO A 355 21.14 17.20 10.26
C PRO A 355 21.48 15.71 10.42
N ILE A 356 20.57 14.93 11.01
CA ILE A 356 20.73 13.47 11.22
C ILE A 356 20.63 12.72 9.88
N LEU A 357 19.71 13.12 9.00
CA LEU A 357 19.55 12.54 7.67
C LEU A 357 20.76 12.81 6.77
N PHE A 358 21.36 13.99 6.85
CA PHE A 358 22.63 14.28 6.17
C PHE A 358 23.80 13.46 6.73
N TRP A 359 23.86 13.29 8.05
CA TRP A 359 24.83 12.42 8.69
C TRP A 359 24.65 10.97 8.19
N PHE A 360 23.43 10.44 8.20
CA PHE A 360 23.15 9.08 7.70
C PHE A 360 23.65 8.86 6.26
N ARG A 361 23.38 9.82 5.35
CA ARG A 361 23.89 9.76 3.97
C ARG A 361 25.42 9.75 3.91
N LYS A 362 26.05 10.57 4.74
CA LYS A 362 27.51 10.64 4.80
C LYS A 362 28.09 9.30 5.24
N GLU A 363 27.54 8.68 6.28
CA GLU A 363 27.97 7.37 6.76
C GLU A 363 27.73 6.29 5.68
N CYS A 364 26.55 6.23 5.07
CA CYS A 364 26.30 5.31 3.96
C CYS A 364 27.33 5.48 2.82
N SER A 365 27.63 6.72 2.44
CA SER A 365 28.61 7.00 1.38
C SER A 365 30.03 6.59 1.79
N ALA A 366 30.40 6.74 3.05
CA ALA A 366 31.71 6.33 3.56
C ALA A 366 31.89 4.80 3.49
N GLU A 367 30.82 4.05 3.72
CA GLU A 367 30.78 2.58 3.63
C GLU A 367 30.50 2.07 2.20
N GLY A 368 30.31 2.96 1.22
CA GLY A 368 30.00 2.59 -0.16
C GLY A 368 28.59 2.00 -0.35
N LEU A 369 27.66 2.30 0.56
CA LEU A 369 26.29 1.78 0.55
C LEU A 369 25.34 2.76 -0.14
N ASP A 370 24.40 2.23 -0.95
CA ASP A 370 23.28 2.98 -1.51
C ASP A 370 21.98 2.60 -0.77
N ILE A 371 21.48 3.52 0.07
CA ILE A 371 20.21 3.41 0.77
C ILE A 371 19.37 4.63 0.36
N SER A 372 18.37 4.41 -0.50
CA SER A 372 17.54 5.49 -1.00
C SER A 372 16.48 5.92 0.02
N PHE A 373 16.15 7.21 0.00
CA PHE A 373 15.05 7.74 0.83
C PHE A 373 13.69 7.48 0.17
N CYS A 374 12.77 6.91 0.95
CA CYS A 374 11.37 6.64 0.60
C CYS A 374 10.47 7.15 1.72
N PHE A 375 10.33 8.48 1.85
CA PHE A 375 9.73 9.13 3.01
C PHE A 375 8.21 9.17 2.97
N HIS A 376 7.59 9.04 4.15
CA HIS A 376 6.25 9.52 4.39
C HIS A 376 6.26 11.06 4.46
N ALA A 377 5.45 11.71 3.64
CA ALA A 377 5.29 13.16 3.66
C ALA A 377 3.97 13.59 3.00
N GLY A 378 3.39 14.68 3.49
CA GLY A 378 2.14 15.20 2.94
C GLY A 378 0.91 14.41 3.32
N GLU A 379 0.86 13.80 4.49
CA GLU A 379 -0.20 12.86 4.87
C GLU A 379 -1.47 13.52 5.40
N SER A 380 -1.44 14.79 5.80
CA SER A 380 -2.59 15.41 6.45
C SER A 380 -3.13 16.61 5.68
N LEU A 381 -4.32 16.48 5.13
CA LEU A 381 -5.08 17.60 4.55
C LEU A 381 -5.55 18.62 5.61
N ARG A 382 -5.52 18.28 6.90
CA ARG A 382 -6.11 19.07 8.00
C ARG A 382 -5.13 19.95 8.77
N THR A 383 -3.85 19.65 8.72
CA THR A 383 -2.81 20.42 9.40
C THR A 383 -2.03 21.23 8.38
N GLY A 384 -2.28 22.55 8.32
CA GLY A 384 -1.72 23.49 7.35
C GLY A 384 -0.20 23.71 7.42
N GLY A 385 0.59 22.72 7.83
CA GLY A 385 2.04 22.80 7.98
C GLY A 385 2.76 21.69 7.22
N ASP A 386 2.62 21.63 5.88
CA ASP A 386 3.16 20.55 5.10
C ASP A 386 4.59 20.79 4.60
N GLN A 387 5.44 21.21 5.52
CA GLN A 387 6.86 21.42 5.23
C GLN A 387 7.57 20.10 4.87
N GLY A 388 7.07 18.96 5.32
CA GLY A 388 7.66 17.65 5.07
C GLY A 388 7.79 17.29 3.60
N LEU A 389 6.87 17.74 2.72
CA LEU A 389 7.01 17.54 1.26
C LEU A 389 8.22 18.28 0.69
N PHE A 390 8.45 19.53 1.13
CA PHE A 390 9.61 20.30 0.71
C PHE A 390 10.90 19.62 1.13
N ASP A 391 10.97 19.16 2.38
CA ASP A 391 12.13 18.46 2.91
C ASP A 391 12.38 17.14 2.16
N ALA A 392 11.35 16.32 1.93
CA ALA A 392 11.48 15.06 1.21
C ALA A 392 12.04 15.26 -0.21
N ILE A 393 11.54 16.30 -0.93
CA ILE A 393 12.02 16.65 -2.27
C ILE A 393 13.47 17.17 -2.23
N LEU A 394 13.82 18.04 -1.28
CA LEU A 394 15.16 18.62 -1.14
C LEU A 394 16.18 17.57 -0.67
N LEU A 395 15.78 16.67 0.21
CA LEU A 395 16.57 15.52 0.62
C LEU A 395 16.73 14.48 -0.51
N GLY A 396 16.07 14.65 -1.66
CA GLY A 396 16.18 13.79 -2.84
C GLY A 396 15.59 12.41 -2.60
N ALA A 397 14.40 12.34 -2.02
CA ALA A 397 13.65 11.09 -1.96
C ALA A 397 13.41 10.54 -3.36
N ARG A 398 13.55 9.23 -3.55
CA ARG A 398 13.17 8.53 -4.79
C ARG A 398 11.66 8.34 -4.88
N ARG A 399 11.02 8.17 -3.72
CA ARG A 399 9.57 7.98 -3.60
C ARG A 399 9.06 8.70 -2.35
N ILE A 400 7.82 9.13 -2.42
CA ILE A 400 7.10 9.75 -1.30
C ILE A 400 5.79 8.98 -1.10
N CYS A 401 5.56 8.51 0.12
CA CYS A 401 4.31 7.92 0.54
C CYS A 401 3.34 9.00 1.04
N GLY A 402 2.07 8.86 0.71
CA GLY A 402 1.03 9.82 1.05
C GLY A 402 0.90 10.91 0.01
N GLY A 403 1.57 12.04 0.17
CA GLY A 403 1.51 13.15 -0.78
C GLY A 403 0.10 13.75 -0.93
N LEU A 404 -0.79 13.58 0.06
CA LEU A 404 -2.19 14.02 -0.02
C LEU A 404 -2.31 15.54 -0.24
N THR A 405 -1.41 16.33 0.35
CA THR A 405 -1.41 17.79 0.20
C THR A 405 -0.69 18.28 -1.06
N LEU A 406 0.00 17.40 -1.78
CA LEU A 406 0.78 17.76 -2.97
C LEU A 406 -0.04 18.51 -4.03
N SER A 407 -1.31 18.15 -4.21
CA SER A 407 -2.21 18.82 -5.15
C SER A 407 -2.40 20.31 -4.87
N GLN A 408 -2.14 20.77 -3.64
CA GLN A 408 -2.21 22.17 -3.21
C GLN A 408 -0.93 22.97 -3.52
N HIS A 409 0.16 22.30 -3.96
CA HIS A 409 1.48 22.88 -4.20
C HIS A 409 1.91 22.77 -5.66
N PRO A 410 1.46 23.67 -6.56
CA PRO A 410 1.75 23.60 -8.00
C PRO A 410 3.24 23.51 -8.33
N LEU A 411 4.10 24.27 -7.61
CA LEU A 411 5.55 24.21 -7.78
C LEU A 411 6.12 22.83 -7.43
N LEU A 412 5.66 22.22 -6.33
CA LEU A 412 6.15 20.89 -5.92
C LEU A 412 5.72 19.82 -6.92
N VAL A 413 4.52 19.93 -7.50
CA VAL A 413 4.06 19.03 -8.57
C VAL A 413 5.05 19.03 -9.74
N GLU A 414 5.48 20.21 -10.21
CA GLU A 414 6.44 20.30 -11.30
C GLU A 414 7.84 19.79 -10.90
N LEU A 415 8.29 20.08 -9.68
CA LEU A 415 9.58 19.56 -9.17
C LEU A 415 9.58 18.03 -9.05
N ILE A 416 8.48 17.41 -8.61
CA ILE A 416 8.33 15.95 -8.53
C ILE A 416 8.42 15.31 -9.90
N LYS A 417 7.75 15.91 -10.91
CA LYS A 417 7.83 15.44 -12.31
C LYS A 417 9.24 15.57 -12.87
N GLU A 418 9.90 16.69 -12.64
CA GLU A 418 11.27 16.97 -13.10
C GLU A 418 12.27 16.02 -12.46
N LYS A 419 12.22 15.85 -11.14
CA LYS A 419 13.12 15.01 -10.36
C LYS A 419 12.82 13.52 -10.47
N LYS A 420 11.73 13.14 -11.14
CA LYS A 420 11.28 11.75 -11.28
C LYS A 420 11.03 11.05 -9.92
N ILE A 421 10.34 11.75 -9.03
CA ILE A 421 9.91 11.20 -7.75
C ILE A 421 8.54 10.52 -7.96
N LEU A 422 8.38 9.30 -7.46
CA LEU A 422 7.11 8.58 -7.48
C LEU A 422 6.29 8.92 -6.23
N ILE A 423 4.98 9.08 -6.40
CA ILE A 423 4.03 9.15 -5.28
C ILE A 423 3.40 7.77 -5.08
N GLU A 424 3.48 7.26 -3.87
CA GLU A 424 2.82 6.02 -3.43
C GLU A 424 1.50 6.39 -2.77
N CYS A 425 0.37 5.98 -3.37
CA CYS A 425 -0.98 6.27 -2.90
C CYS A 425 -1.69 4.99 -2.44
N SER A 426 -2.41 5.08 -1.34
CA SER A 426 -3.24 3.99 -0.81
C SER A 426 -4.67 4.47 -0.52
N PRO A 427 -5.47 4.86 -1.53
CA PRO A 427 -6.74 5.58 -1.34
C PRO A 427 -7.72 4.90 -0.39
N LEU A 428 -7.84 3.57 -0.45
CA LEU A 428 -8.69 2.79 0.44
C LEU A 428 -8.23 2.89 1.90
N SER A 429 -6.91 2.81 2.12
CA SER A 429 -6.33 2.93 3.46
C SER A 429 -6.47 4.36 3.98
N ASP A 430 -6.28 5.37 3.13
CA ASP A 430 -6.44 6.79 3.48
C ASP A 430 -7.89 7.11 3.91
N GLU A 431 -8.87 6.53 3.21
CA GLU A 431 -10.29 6.62 3.59
C GLU A 431 -10.55 5.93 4.94
N MET A 432 -10.02 4.72 5.15
CA MET A 432 -10.18 3.99 6.41
C MET A 432 -9.55 4.70 7.61
N HIS A 433 -8.43 5.36 7.40
CA HIS A 433 -7.77 6.15 8.43
C HIS A 433 -8.42 7.53 8.65
N GLY A 434 -9.45 7.88 7.84
CA GLY A 434 -10.15 9.16 7.89
C GLY A 434 -9.28 10.33 7.44
N LEU A 435 -8.30 10.07 6.59
CA LEU A 435 -7.45 11.09 5.97
C LEU A 435 -8.17 11.73 4.78
N THR A 436 -9.03 10.97 4.10
CA THR A 436 -9.92 11.42 3.02
C THR A 436 -11.33 10.88 3.24
N ASP A 437 -12.33 11.54 2.64
CA ASP A 437 -13.74 11.12 2.72
C ASP A 437 -14.14 10.19 1.55
N GLY A 438 -13.17 9.55 0.91
CA GLY A 438 -13.34 8.61 -0.20
C GLY A 438 -12.52 8.98 -1.44
N ILE A 439 -12.60 8.12 -2.46
CA ILE A 439 -11.77 8.23 -3.68
C ILE A 439 -12.03 9.51 -4.48
N GLN A 440 -13.23 10.05 -4.47
CA GLN A 440 -13.58 11.27 -5.21
C GLN A 440 -12.97 12.53 -4.58
N THR A 441 -12.76 12.54 -3.28
CA THR A 441 -12.10 13.64 -2.54
C THR A 441 -10.59 13.44 -2.41
N HIS A 442 -10.12 12.25 -2.75
CA HIS A 442 -8.69 11.94 -2.72
C HIS A 442 -7.93 12.75 -3.79
N PRO A 443 -6.72 13.26 -3.51
CA PRO A 443 -5.93 14.03 -4.49
C PRO A 443 -5.45 13.22 -5.69
N LEU A 444 -5.52 11.89 -5.66
CA LEU A 444 -5.08 11.01 -6.75
C LEU A 444 -5.60 11.42 -8.14
N PRO A 445 -6.91 11.70 -8.36
CA PRO A 445 -7.40 12.13 -9.67
C PRO A 445 -6.71 13.39 -10.19
N VAL A 446 -6.44 14.35 -9.30
CA VAL A 446 -5.75 15.60 -9.65
C VAL A 446 -4.28 15.35 -10.00
N LEU A 447 -3.59 14.51 -9.25
CA LEU A 447 -2.19 14.16 -9.53
C LEU A 447 -2.04 13.46 -10.88
N LEU A 448 -2.92 12.50 -11.17
CA LEU A 448 -2.94 11.77 -12.44
C LEU A 448 -3.23 12.67 -13.63
N SER A 449 -4.19 13.61 -13.50
CA SER A 449 -4.51 14.58 -14.56
C SER A 449 -3.35 15.51 -14.87
N ARG A 450 -2.48 15.79 -13.89
CA ARG A 450 -1.27 16.61 -14.04
C ARG A 450 -0.03 15.83 -14.48
N GLY A 451 -0.16 14.54 -14.76
CA GLY A 451 0.95 13.69 -15.22
C GLY A 451 1.97 13.35 -14.13
N VAL A 452 1.59 13.39 -12.86
CA VAL A 452 2.43 12.90 -11.75
C VAL A 452 2.54 11.39 -11.85
N SER A 453 3.74 10.85 -11.69
CA SER A 453 3.95 9.40 -11.61
C SER A 453 3.46 8.89 -10.25
N VAL A 454 2.47 7.99 -10.30
CA VAL A 454 1.86 7.39 -9.11
C VAL A 454 1.91 5.88 -9.22
N SER A 455 2.07 5.18 -8.11
CA SER A 455 1.76 3.76 -7.96
C SER A 455 0.75 3.57 -6.83
N LEU A 456 -0.11 2.55 -6.95
CA LEU A 456 -0.98 2.16 -5.86
C LEU A 456 -0.20 1.27 -4.87
N GLY A 457 -0.41 1.54 -3.60
CA GLY A 457 0.09 0.79 -2.47
C GLY A 457 -1.04 0.22 -1.63
N THR A 458 -0.69 -0.39 -0.52
CA THR A 458 -1.65 -0.81 0.50
C THR A 458 -1.04 -0.66 1.87
N ASP A 459 -1.72 0.07 2.75
CA ASP A 459 -1.18 0.40 4.07
C ASP A 459 -1.75 -0.49 5.19
N ALA A 460 -2.93 -1.09 4.97
CA ALA A 460 -3.58 -1.86 6.01
C ALA A 460 -4.44 -3.04 5.50
N PRO A 461 -3.97 -3.89 4.57
CA PRO A 461 -4.82 -4.91 3.95
C PRO A 461 -5.25 -6.02 4.91
N GLY A 462 -4.37 -6.49 5.81
CA GLY A 462 -4.66 -7.54 6.78
C GLY A 462 -5.74 -7.18 7.80
N LEU A 463 -6.00 -5.88 7.95
CA LEU A 463 -6.95 -5.35 8.92
C LEU A 463 -8.41 -5.44 8.48
N LEU A 464 -8.64 -5.60 7.19
CA LEU A 464 -9.99 -5.76 6.62
C LEU A 464 -10.53 -7.21 6.73
N GLY A 465 -9.80 -8.08 7.43
CA GLY A 465 -10.18 -9.49 7.57
C GLY A 465 -9.98 -10.32 6.30
N GLU A 466 -9.49 -9.69 5.24
CA GLU A 466 -9.31 -10.26 3.91
C GLU A 466 -7.83 -10.22 3.47
N PRO A 467 -7.47 -10.99 2.46
CA PRO A 467 -6.11 -11.04 1.96
C PRO A 467 -5.58 -9.70 1.48
N ILE A 468 -4.25 -9.61 1.39
CA ILE A 468 -3.51 -8.57 0.67
C ILE A 468 -4.26 -8.24 -0.60
N ASP A 469 -4.77 -7.03 -0.71
CA ASP A 469 -5.72 -6.75 -1.76
C ASP A 469 -5.40 -5.43 -2.47
N LEU A 470 -4.34 -5.48 -3.28
CA LEU A 470 -4.10 -4.44 -4.27
C LEU A 470 -5.23 -4.42 -5.31
N THR A 471 -5.93 -5.55 -5.49
CA THR A 471 -7.14 -5.66 -6.30
C THR A 471 -8.22 -4.69 -5.83
N ARG A 472 -8.47 -4.52 -4.52
CA ARG A 472 -9.45 -3.55 -3.99
C ARG A 472 -9.06 -2.12 -4.31
N GLN A 473 -7.79 -1.76 -4.12
CA GLN A 473 -7.28 -0.44 -4.48
C GLN A 473 -7.49 -0.15 -5.97
N PHE A 474 -7.18 -1.12 -6.84
CA PHE A 474 -7.36 -1.01 -8.28
C PHE A 474 -8.84 -0.91 -8.67
N TRP A 475 -9.69 -1.74 -8.06
CA TRP A 475 -11.13 -1.71 -8.31
C TRP A 475 -11.73 -0.36 -7.88
N GLN A 476 -11.38 0.13 -6.68
CA GLN A 476 -11.83 1.44 -6.20
C GLN A 476 -11.37 2.57 -7.13
N ALA A 477 -10.12 2.52 -7.58
CA ALA A 477 -9.58 3.54 -8.48
C ALA A 477 -10.30 3.55 -9.84
N VAL A 478 -10.51 2.39 -10.48
CA VAL A 478 -11.16 2.33 -11.79
C VAL A 478 -12.65 2.61 -11.70
N GLN A 479 -13.31 2.24 -10.61
CA GLN A 479 -14.74 2.45 -10.43
C GLN A 479 -15.07 3.86 -9.98
N GLY A 480 -14.27 4.45 -9.09
CA GLY A 480 -14.55 5.72 -8.43
C GLY A 480 -13.93 6.95 -9.08
N ILE A 481 -13.02 6.82 -10.04
CA ILE A 481 -12.40 7.94 -10.76
C ILE A 481 -12.89 7.96 -12.19
N ASP A 482 -13.71 8.95 -12.57
CA ASP A 482 -14.35 9.03 -13.89
C ASP A 482 -13.36 8.95 -15.05
N SER A 483 -12.21 9.58 -14.90
CA SER A 483 -11.17 9.60 -15.94
C SER A 483 -10.28 8.35 -15.94
N MET A 484 -10.47 7.41 -15.00
CA MET A 484 -9.67 6.20 -14.89
C MET A 484 -10.21 5.11 -15.79
N GLY A 485 -9.34 4.57 -16.65
CA GLY A 485 -9.59 3.38 -17.44
C GLY A 485 -8.52 2.33 -17.21
N LEU A 486 -8.58 1.26 -17.99
CA LEU A 486 -7.56 0.20 -17.96
C LEU A 486 -6.14 0.75 -18.24
N THR A 487 -6.01 1.76 -19.11
CA THR A 487 -4.74 2.43 -19.39
C THR A 487 -4.18 3.16 -18.17
N GLY A 488 -5.03 3.82 -17.40
CA GLY A 488 -4.63 4.50 -16.18
C GLY A 488 -4.10 3.52 -15.13
N LEU A 489 -4.78 2.39 -14.92
CA LEU A 489 -4.28 1.32 -14.06
C LEU A 489 -2.96 0.74 -14.58
N ALA A 490 -2.87 0.44 -15.87
CA ALA A 490 -1.68 -0.11 -16.50
C ALA A 490 -0.46 0.82 -16.34
N MET A 491 -0.65 2.14 -16.46
CA MET A 491 0.40 3.11 -16.25
C MET A 491 0.89 3.16 -14.79
N MET A 492 -0.01 3.01 -13.81
CA MET A 492 0.38 2.91 -12.40
C MET A 492 1.15 1.62 -12.11
N VAL A 493 0.81 0.52 -12.77
CA VAL A 493 1.60 -0.73 -12.71
C VAL A 493 2.97 -0.54 -13.35
N GLU A 494 3.05 0.05 -14.54
CA GLU A 494 4.32 0.37 -15.19
C GLU A 494 5.20 1.21 -14.26
N ASN A 495 4.64 2.23 -13.64
CA ASN A 495 5.34 3.06 -12.66
C ASN A 495 5.86 2.22 -11.47
N SER A 496 5.07 1.29 -10.94
CA SER A 496 5.52 0.44 -9.85
C SER A 496 6.77 -0.37 -10.22
N ILE A 497 6.85 -0.87 -11.45
CA ILE A 497 8.03 -1.60 -11.96
C ILE A 497 9.22 -0.65 -12.18
N ARG A 498 9.00 0.51 -12.79
CA ARG A 498 10.06 1.48 -13.09
C ARG A 498 10.74 2.02 -11.83
N TRP A 499 9.97 2.27 -10.77
CA TRP A 499 10.48 2.81 -9.51
C TRP A 499 10.85 1.74 -8.46
N SER A 500 10.81 0.45 -8.83
CA SER A 500 11.28 -0.65 -7.97
C SER A 500 12.79 -0.60 -7.76
N CYS A 501 13.22 -0.91 -6.55
CA CYS A 501 14.63 -1.06 -6.17
C CYS A 501 15.05 -2.54 -6.27
N TYR A 502 14.95 -3.16 -7.45
CA TYR A 502 15.37 -4.56 -7.65
C TYR A 502 16.83 -4.81 -7.28
N GLN A 503 17.65 -3.81 -7.47
CA GLN A 503 19.07 -3.79 -7.14
C GLN A 503 19.48 -2.39 -6.69
N ASP A 504 20.65 -2.28 -6.07
CA ASP A 504 21.22 -0.98 -5.74
C ASP A 504 21.70 -0.30 -7.01
N GLN A 505 21.39 1.00 -7.14
CA GLN A 505 21.75 1.78 -8.32
C GLN A 505 22.13 3.19 -7.92
N PRO A 506 23.32 3.68 -8.35
CA PRO A 506 23.65 5.10 -8.24
C PRO A 506 22.58 5.97 -8.90
N SER A 507 22.39 7.20 -8.40
CA SER A 507 21.33 8.10 -8.86
C SER A 507 21.34 8.36 -10.38
N ALA A 508 22.52 8.41 -11.01
CA ALA A 508 22.64 8.61 -12.45
C ALA A 508 22.11 7.41 -13.26
N GLU A 509 22.45 6.18 -12.84
CA GLU A 509 21.95 4.94 -13.44
C GLU A 509 20.44 4.79 -13.21
N TRP A 510 19.98 5.04 -11.97
CA TRP A 510 18.56 5.07 -11.64
C TRP A 510 17.74 5.98 -12.55
N LEU A 511 18.21 7.22 -12.78
CA LEU A 511 17.54 8.19 -13.65
C LEU A 511 17.61 7.78 -15.12
N SER A 512 18.69 7.11 -15.58
CA SER A 512 18.79 6.56 -16.93
C SER A 512 17.73 5.48 -17.16
N ASP A 513 17.66 4.49 -16.27
CA ASP A 513 16.68 3.41 -16.35
C ASP A 513 15.23 3.93 -16.35
N LEU A 514 14.95 4.96 -15.53
CA LEU A 514 13.61 5.60 -15.52
C LEU A 514 13.27 6.28 -16.86
N ARG A 515 14.26 6.84 -17.57
CA ARG A 515 14.04 7.49 -18.87
C ARG A 515 13.91 6.48 -19.99
N GLU A 516 14.76 5.48 -20.00
CA GLU A 516 14.81 4.45 -21.04
C GLU A 516 13.61 3.51 -20.97
N GLY A 517 13.13 3.20 -19.75
CA GLY A 517 11.96 2.36 -19.55
C GLY A 517 12.11 1.00 -20.22
N ILE A 518 11.13 0.62 -21.04
CA ILE A 518 11.11 -0.68 -21.75
C ILE A 518 12.24 -0.80 -22.79
N LEU A 519 12.81 0.30 -23.25
CA LEU A 519 13.87 0.34 -24.27
C LEU A 519 15.27 0.17 -23.66
N GLY A 520 15.40 0.19 -22.34
CA GLY A 520 16.65 -0.04 -21.63
C GLY A 520 17.11 -1.48 -21.69
N GLU A 521 18.34 -1.72 -21.20
CA GLU A 521 18.96 -3.06 -21.17
C GLU A 521 19.01 -3.67 -19.75
N GLY A 522 18.63 -2.90 -18.70
CA GLY A 522 18.73 -3.31 -17.30
C GLY A 522 17.58 -4.20 -16.81
N THR A 523 17.66 -4.55 -15.53
CA THR A 523 16.64 -5.38 -14.85
C THR A 523 15.23 -4.78 -14.99
N LYS A 524 15.07 -3.47 -14.84
CA LYS A 524 13.76 -2.80 -14.95
C LYS A 524 13.17 -2.95 -16.35
N ALA A 525 13.98 -2.77 -17.38
CA ALA A 525 13.55 -2.94 -18.78
C ALA A 525 13.07 -4.38 -19.03
N SER A 526 13.82 -5.38 -18.57
CA SER A 526 13.42 -6.79 -18.69
C SER A 526 12.09 -7.06 -17.98
N ARG A 527 11.90 -6.52 -16.77
CA ARG A 527 10.64 -6.69 -16.03
C ARG A 527 9.45 -5.98 -16.69
N LEU A 528 9.70 -4.82 -17.31
CA LEU A 528 8.69 -4.13 -18.12
C LEU A 528 8.31 -4.95 -19.35
N GLN A 529 9.28 -5.51 -20.08
CA GLN A 529 9.02 -6.35 -21.26
C GLN A 529 8.19 -7.59 -20.89
N GLU A 530 8.55 -8.28 -19.80
CA GLU A 530 7.78 -9.42 -19.29
C GLU A 530 6.36 -9.00 -18.89
N TRP A 531 6.21 -7.87 -18.21
CA TRP A 531 4.91 -7.36 -17.80
C TRP A 531 4.03 -6.99 -19.00
N TYR A 532 4.58 -6.32 -20.01
CA TYR A 532 3.83 -5.97 -21.22
C TYR A 532 3.34 -7.23 -21.98
N ALA A 533 4.17 -8.27 -22.04
CA ALA A 533 3.76 -9.55 -22.62
C ALA A 533 2.60 -10.20 -21.85
N ASP A 534 2.62 -10.11 -20.52
CA ASP A 534 1.51 -10.62 -19.70
C ASP A 534 0.26 -9.72 -19.77
N PHE A 535 0.44 -8.42 -19.89
CA PHE A 535 -0.66 -7.48 -20.09
C PHE A 535 -1.35 -7.68 -21.45
N GLU A 536 -0.61 -8.00 -22.50
CA GLU A 536 -1.18 -8.33 -23.80
C GLU A 536 -2.03 -9.61 -23.73
N LYS A 537 -1.53 -10.67 -23.07
CA LYS A 537 -2.31 -11.91 -22.84
C LYS A 537 -3.56 -11.63 -22.00
N PHE A 538 -3.44 -10.77 -20.99
CA PHE A 538 -4.58 -10.33 -20.19
C PHE A 538 -5.61 -9.58 -21.04
N CYS A 539 -5.20 -8.66 -21.90
CA CYS A 539 -6.11 -7.94 -22.81
C CYS A 539 -6.80 -8.90 -23.79
N GLN A 540 -6.06 -9.90 -24.30
CA GLN A 540 -6.64 -10.94 -25.14
C GLN A 540 -7.71 -11.73 -24.38
N TRP A 541 -7.42 -12.16 -23.15
CA TRP A 541 -8.40 -12.84 -22.30
C TRP A 541 -9.65 -11.99 -22.04
N VAL A 542 -9.49 -10.68 -21.75
CA VAL A 542 -10.63 -9.77 -21.57
C VAL A 542 -11.49 -9.72 -22.84
N THR A 543 -10.88 -9.62 -24.02
CA THR A 543 -11.63 -9.55 -25.29
C THR A 543 -12.33 -10.85 -25.67
N GLU A 544 -11.82 -12.00 -25.24
CA GLU A 544 -12.42 -13.31 -25.46
C GLU A 544 -13.55 -13.60 -24.46
N GLU A 545 -13.30 -13.37 -23.16
CA GLU A 545 -14.20 -13.72 -22.07
C GLU A 545 -15.43 -12.79 -21.98
N PHE A 546 -15.27 -11.53 -22.38
CA PHE A 546 -16.32 -10.49 -22.25
C PHE A 546 -16.78 -9.94 -23.60
N ALA A 547 -16.60 -10.69 -24.69
CA ALA A 547 -16.99 -10.30 -26.06
C ALA A 547 -18.48 -9.93 -26.20
N GLU A 548 -19.36 -10.58 -25.45
CA GLU A 548 -20.81 -10.34 -25.48
C GLU A 548 -21.20 -8.92 -25.03
N THR A 549 -20.38 -8.29 -24.17
CA THR A 549 -20.62 -6.92 -23.68
C THR A 549 -20.49 -5.87 -24.81
N GLU A 550 -19.84 -6.20 -25.93
CA GLU A 550 -19.76 -5.30 -27.10
C GLU A 550 -21.05 -5.31 -27.96
N GLY A 551 -21.83 -6.40 -27.92
CA GLY A 551 -22.98 -6.62 -28.80
C GLY A 551 -24.29 -5.98 -28.32
N GLU A 552 -24.37 -5.49 -27.10
CA GLU A 552 -25.64 -4.97 -26.50
C GLU A 552 -26.04 -3.56 -26.96
N GLU A 553 -25.39 -2.95 -27.94
CA GLU A 553 -25.71 -1.59 -28.46
C GLU A 553 -26.51 -1.58 -29.78
N GLN A 554 -27.11 -2.68 -30.24
CA GLN A 554 -27.81 -2.73 -31.55
C GLN A 554 -29.31 -3.02 -31.47
N ASP A 555 -30.00 -2.85 -30.33
CA ASP A 555 -31.47 -2.95 -30.26
C ASP A 555 -32.11 -1.70 -29.64
#